data_0fb69a88b26c7784b846877eec01e7d6
#
_entry.id   0fb69a88b26c7784b846877eec01e7d6
#
_cell.length_a   1.000
_cell.length_b   1.000
_cell.length_c   1.000
_cell.angle_alpha   90.00
_cell.angle_beta   90.00
_cell.angle_gamma   90.00
#
_symmetry.space_group_name_H-M   'P 1'
#
loop_
_entity.id
_entity.type
_entity.pdbx_description
1 polymer ?
#
loop_
_entity_poly.entity_id
_entity_poly.type
_entity_poly.pdbx_seq_one_letter_code
_entity_poly.pdbx_strand_id
1 'polypeptide(L)'
;MRKKLRDILNDLAEKRISVEEAESLLKIYEIQEIEERIKLDISRELRTGIPEVIYARNKDFQDVILGLKRAAEEWGIALATKVRRAHILKLEREMEEILKRFNIQDYSFHINHRACTIVLKRKDYKQKIYGKIGLLAAGTSDIPIAEEVRVTGEFLGCEVIHSYDVGIAGIHRLFEPLKGMIREDVCCIVVVAGMEGALPSVVASLVDIPVIGVPVSVGYGVGKDGKSALYSMLTSCVPGVVVVNIDNGFGAASFAALLARRIYRCRDLTLQQ
;
A
#
# COMPACT_ATOMS: atom_id res chain seq x y z
N MET A 1 23.59 13.66 -12.76
CA MET A 1 22.18 13.93 -12.37
C MET A 1 21.29 13.45 -13.51
N ARG A 2 20.42 12.46 -13.28
CA ARG A 2 19.46 12.01 -14.32
C ARG A 2 18.37 13.07 -14.51
N LYS A 3 18.07 13.42 -15.78
CA LYS A 3 16.94 14.29 -16.08
C LYS A 3 15.63 13.58 -15.72
N LYS A 4 14.70 14.26 -15.04
CA LYS A 4 13.37 13.73 -14.76
C LYS A 4 12.57 13.62 -16.06
N LEU A 5 11.57 12.75 -16.13
CA LEU A 5 10.68 12.60 -17.29
C LEU A 5 10.20 13.96 -17.84
N ARG A 6 9.79 14.86 -16.93
CA ARG A 6 9.33 16.21 -17.26
C ARG A 6 10.39 17.05 -17.92
N ASP A 7 11.66 16.90 -17.51
CA ASP A 7 12.79 17.63 -18.09
C ASP A 7 13.07 17.14 -19.50
N ILE A 8 12.98 15.82 -19.76
CA ILE A 8 13.12 15.23 -21.10
C ILE A 8 12.00 15.72 -22.02
N LEU A 9 10.75 15.74 -21.55
CA LEU A 9 9.61 16.22 -22.32
C LEU A 9 9.69 17.74 -22.59
N ASN A 10 10.17 18.54 -21.63
CA ASN A 10 10.41 19.97 -21.83
C ASN A 10 11.52 20.20 -22.83
N ASP A 11 12.64 19.45 -22.75
CA ASP A 11 13.74 19.57 -23.71
C ASP A 11 13.31 19.18 -25.11
N LEU A 12 12.43 18.19 -25.27
CA LEU A 12 11.83 17.82 -26.54
C LEU A 12 10.89 18.91 -27.06
N ALA A 13 10.00 19.44 -26.21
CA ALA A 13 9.07 20.52 -26.57
C ALA A 13 9.79 21.80 -27.00
N GLU A 14 10.91 22.12 -26.34
CA GLU A 14 11.77 23.25 -26.65
C GLU A 14 12.79 22.95 -27.77
N LYS A 15 12.67 21.78 -28.43
CA LYS A 15 13.55 21.34 -29.54
C LYS A 15 15.05 21.30 -29.17
N ARG A 16 15.36 21.08 -27.86
CA ARG A 16 16.74 20.93 -27.40
C ARG A 16 17.30 19.55 -27.64
N ILE A 17 16.40 18.55 -27.78
CA ILE A 17 16.74 17.14 -28.12
C ILE A 17 15.81 16.66 -29.23
N SER A 18 16.25 15.66 -30.00
CA SER A 18 15.44 15.01 -31.03
C SER A 18 14.43 14.02 -30.42
N VAL A 19 13.45 13.58 -31.23
CA VAL A 19 12.50 12.53 -30.82
C VAL A 19 13.23 11.21 -30.50
N GLU A 20 14.21 10.82 -31.31
CA GLU A 20 15.00 9.63 -31.14
C GLU A 20 15.85 9.68 -29.87
N GLU A 21 16.39 10.87 -29.57
CA GLU A 21 17.17 11.10 -28.35
C GLU A 21 16.25 11.08 -27.11
N ALA A 22 15.06 11.65 -27.20
CA ALA A 22 14.04 11.59 -26.15
C ALA A 22 13.59 10.14 -25.90
N GLU A 23 13.30 9.35 -26.95
CA GLU A 23 12.95 7.93 -26.83
C GLU A 23 14.08 7.11 -26.18
N SER A 24 15.33 7.38 -26.56
CA SER A 24 16.49 6.69 -25.95
C SER A 24 16.60 7.02 -24.46
N LEU A 25 16.45 8.29 -24.08
CA LEU A 25 16.47 8.71 -22.68
C LEU A 25 15.29 8.12 -21.88
N LEU A 26 14.11 8.02 -22.48
CA LEU A 26 12.93 7.42 -21.85
C LEU A 26 13.09 5.90 -21.65
N LYS A 27 13.66 5.18 -22.63
CA LYS A 27 13.96 3.74 -22.49
C LYS A 27 14.95 3.48 -21.35
N ILE A 28 15.98 4.31 -21.20
CA ILE A 28 16.94 4.23 -20.09
C ILE A 28 16.27 4.57 -18.74
N TYR A 29 15.18 5.35 -18.77
CA TYR A 29 14.45 5.75 -17.57
C TYR A 29 13.57 4.62 -17.00
N GLU A 30 13.23 3.62 -17.79
CA GLU A 30 12.26 2.58 -17.41
C GLU A 30 12.76 1.59 -16.36
N ILE A 31 14.05 1.29 -16.31
CA ILE A 31 14.60 0.29 -15.37
C ILE A 31 15.91 0.79 -14.79
N GLN A 32 16.01 0.84 -13.48
CA GLN A 32 17.24 1.10 -12.75
C GLN A 32 17.83 -0.24 -12.24
N GLU A 33 18.96 -0.64 -12.81
CA GLU A 33 19.72 -1.78 -12.33
C GLU A 33 20.65 -1.36 -11.21
N ILE A 34 20.63 -2.07 -10.08
CA ILE A 34 21.41 -1.79 -8.89
C ILE A 34 22.28 -3.00 -8.62
N GLU A 35 23.62 -2.85 -8.77
CA GLU A 35 24.61 -3.88 -8.47
C GLU A 35 24.29 -5.25 -9.11
N GLU A 36 23.72 -5.26 -10.32
CA GLU A 36 23.30 -6.46 -11.05
C GLU A 36 22.25 -7.34 -10.32
N ARG A 37 21.80 -6.93 -9.11
CA ARG A 37 20.91 -7.72 -8.23
C ARG A 37 19.48 -7.21 -8.15
N ILE A 38 19.30 -5.89 -8.23
CA ILE A 38 17.99 -5.27 -8.03
C ILE A 38 17.65 -4.42 -9.25
N LYS A 39 16.52 -4.71 -9.87
CA LYS A 39 15.94 -3.90 -10.95
C LYS A 39 14.74 -3.16 -10.40
N LEU A 40 14.83 -1.83 -10.27
CA LEU A 40 13.72 -0.97 -9.87
C LEU A 40 13.03 -0.40 -11.12
N ASP A 41 11.73 -0.60 -11.20
CA ASP A 41 10.86 -0.02 -12.22
C ASP A 41 10.45 1.40 -11.81
N ILE A 42 11.30 2.36 -12.14
CA ILE A 42 11.11 3.77 -11.75
C ILE A 42 9.86 4.37 -12.40
N SER A 43 9.54 3.96 -13.62
CA SER A 43 8.38 4.47 -14.37
C SER A 43 7.05 3.84 -13.94
N ARG A 44 7.08 2.86 -13.03
CA ARG A 44 5.88 2.11 -12.62
C ARG A 44 4.77 3.02 -12.08
N GLU A 45 5.09 4.00 -11.24
CA GLU A 45 4.09 4.91 -10.69
C GLU A 45 3.38 5.72 -11.79
N LEU A 46 4.12 6.15 -12.82
CA LEU A 46 3.55 6.89 -13.95
C LEU A 46 2.56 6.04 -14.76
N ARG A 47 2.87 4.74 -14.94
CA ARG A 47 2.03 3.82 -15.71
C ARG A 47 0.85 3.29 -14.91
N THR A 48 1.10 2.89 -13.66
CA THR A 48 0.13 2.13 -12.85
C THR A 48 -0.51 2.94 -11.74
N GLY A 49 0.01 4.13 -11.42
CA GLY A 49 -0.39 4.92 -10.27
C GLY A 49 0.15 4.40 -8.92
N ILE A 50 0.90 3.31 -8.91
CA ILE A 50 1.46 2.69 -7.71
C ILE A 50 2.99 2.63 -7.85
N PRO A 51 3.78 3.25 -6.97
CA PRO A 51 5.22 3.14 -6.98
C PRO A 51 5.66 1.70 -6.71
N GLU A 52 6.90 1.36 -7.06
CA GLU A 52 7.43 0.05 -6.74
C GLU A 52 7.62 -0.11 -5.24
N VAL A 53 7.15 -1.26 -4.73
CA VAL A 53 7.25 -1.64 -3.32
C VAL A 53 8.11 -2.90 -3.19
N ILE A 54 9.00 -2.91 -2.21
CA ILE A 54 9.93 -4.01 -1.99
C ILE A 54 9.20 -5.15 -1.28
N TYR A 55 8.92 -6.25 -1.99
CA TYR A 55 8.45 -7.49 -1.37
C TYR A 55 9.62 -8.25 -0.75
N ALA A 56 9.75 -8.18 0.59
CA ALA A 56 10.99 -8.55 1.30
C ALA A 56 11.03 -10.00 1.79
N ARG A 57 9.99 -10.83 1.55
CA ARG A 57 9.85 -12.16 2.17
C ARG A 57 11.09 -13.07 2.04
N ASN A 58 11.71 -13.10 0.87
CA ASN A 58 12.84 -13.97 0.55
C ASN A 58 14.09 -13.18 0.12
N LYS A 59 14.16 -11.88 0.43
CA LYS A 59 15.31 -11.03 0.12
C LYS A 59 16.29 -11.00 1.29
N ASP A 60 17.56 -10.79 0.97
CA ASP A 60 18.58 -10.53 1.97
C ASP A 60 18.40 -9.16 2.59
N PHE A 61 18.88 -8.99 3.83
CA PHE A 61 18.76 -7.73 4.57
C PHE A 61 19.35 -6.53 3.81
N GLN A 62 20.55 -6.72 3.23
CA GLN A 62 21.20 -5.66 2.47
C GLN A 62 20.41 -5.25 1.23
N ASP A 63 19.86 -6.23 0.51
CA ASP A 63 19.03 -5.98 -0.67
C ASP A 63 17.74 -5.21 -0.32
N VAL A 64 17.14 -5.50 0.84
CA VAL A 64 15.96 -4.75 1.33
C VAL A 64 16.32 -3.29 1.61
N ILE A 65 17.42 -3.04 2.33
CA ILE A 65 17.89 -1.68 2.66
C ILE A 65 18.30 -0.92 1.40
N LEU A 66 19.01 -1.56 0.49
CA LEU A 66 19.44 -0.95 -0.77
C LEU A 66 18.24 -0.60 -1.68
N GLY A 67 17.27 -1.51 -1.77
CA GLY A 67 16.03 -1.26 -2.49
C GLY A 67 15.22 -0.10 -1.91
N LEU A 68 15.05 -0.07 -0.58
CA LEU A 68 14.39 1.04 0.12
C LEU A 68 15.10 2.37 -0.13
N LYS A 69 16.44 2.39 0.00
CA LYS A 69 17.24 3.59 -0.26
C LYS A 69 16.98 4.13 -1.67
N ARG A 70 17.13 3.28 -2.69
CA ARG A 70 17.00 3.70 -4.07
C ARG A 70 15.59 4.19 -4.42
N ALA A 71 14.57 3.47 -3.93
CA ALA A 71 13.18 3.90 -4.09
C ALA A 71 12.92 5.23 -3.37
N ALA A 72 13.46 5.43 -2.16
CA ALA A 72 13.30 6.66 -1.42
C ALA A 72 14.11 7.84 -2.02
N GLU A 73 15.25 7.60 -2.63
CA GLU A 73 16.02 8.61 -3.40
C GLU A 73 15.19 9.13 -4.59
N GLU A 74 14.44 8.26 -5.26
CA GLU A 74 13.62 8.62 -6.42
C GLU A 74 12.32 9.32 -6.02
N TRP A 75 11.57 8.74 -5.08
CA TRP A 75 10.21 9.20 -4.74
C TRP A 75 10.12 9.97 -3.41
N GLY A 76 11.19 10.08 -2.66
CA GLY A 76 11.22 10.69 -1.32
C GLY A 76 10.68 9.78 -0.22
N ILE A 77 10.05 8.65 -0.58
CA ILE A 77 9.49 7.66 0.33
C ILE A 77 9.53 6.27 -0.33
N ALA A 78 9.77 5.23 0.46
CA ALA A 78 9.78 3.83 -0.01
C ALA A 78 9.15 2.91 1.02
N LEU A 79 8.55 1.81 0.57
CA LEU A 79 7.91 0.79 1.41
C LEU A 79 8.50 -0.59 1.12
N ALA A 80 8.81 -1.34 2.18
CA ALA A 80 9.03 -2.78 2.14
C ALA A 80 7.93 -3.51 2.91
N THR A 81 7.35 -4.54 2.31
CA THR A 81 6.32 -5.40 2.93
C THR A 81 6.84 -6.82 3.14
N LYS A 82 6.18 -7.58 4.03
CA LYS A 82 6.56 -8.96 4.38
C LYS A 82 8.02 -9.10 4.79
N VAL A 83 8.52 -8.11 5.54
CA VAL A 83 9.89 -8.10 6.05
C VAL A 83 10.04 -9.16 7.16
N ARG A 84 11.11 -9.94 7.12
CA ARG A 84 11.37 -10.93 8.18
C ARG A 84 11.61 -10.23 9.52
N ARG A 85 11.03 -10.75 10.61
CA ARG A 85 11.21 -10.19 11.95
C ARG A 85 12.68 -10.03 12.35
N ALA A 86 13.53 -10.99 11.97
CA ALA A 86 14.98 -10.90 12.20
C ALA A 86 15.61 -9.68 11.52
N HIS A 87 15.13 -9.28 10.35
CA HIS A 87 15.61 -8.09 9.66
C HIS A 87 15.14 -6.80 10.34
N ILE A 88 13.90 -6.78 10.87
CA ILE A 88 13.38 -5.66 11.64
C ILE A 88 14.23 -5.45 12.89
N LEU A 89 14.45 -6.50 13.69
CA LEU A 89 15.27 -6.45 14.90
C LEU A 89 16.73 -6.04 14.61
N LYS A 90 17.28 -6.51 13.48
CA LYS A 90 18.60 -6.09 13.04
C LYS A 90 18.64 -4.61 12.69
N LEU A 91 17.64 -4.12 11.94
CA LEU A 91 17.55 -2.70 11.59
C LEU A 91 17.47 -1.82 12.84
N GLU A 92 16.64 -2.18 13.82
CA GLU A 92 16.51 -1.41 15.06
C GLU A 92 17.80 -1.35 15.87
N ARG A 93 18.50 -2.48 15.98
CA ARG A 93 19.75 -2.56 16.70
C ARG A 93 20.90 -1.77 16.04
N GLU A 94 20.96 -1.79 14.72
CA GLU A 94 22.06 -1.26 13.92
C GLU A 94 21.66 0.03 13.15
N MET A 95 20.57 0.69 13.55
CA MET A 95 19.95 1.79 12.78
C MET A 95 20.92 2.93 12.48
N GLU A 96 21.66 3.42 13.47
CA GLU A 96 22.62 4.53 13.28
C GLU A 96 23.76 4.16 12.33
N GLU A 97 24.27 2.92 12.44
CA GLU A 97 25.31 2.41 11.56
C GLU A 97 24.79 2.27 10.12
N ILE A 98 23.56 1.75 9.96
CA ILE A 98 22.91 1.60 8.67
C ILE A 98 22.69 2.95 8.02
N LEU A 99 22.19 3.95 8.74
CA LEU A 99 22.00 5.31 8.23
C LEU A 99 23.32 5.90 7.70
N LYS A 100 24.43 5.71 8.43
CA LYS A 100 25.75 6.17 8.01
C LYS A 100 26.30 5.37 6.82
N ARG A 101 26.28 4.03 6.91
CA ARG A 101 26.80 3.13 5.89
C ARG A 101 26.16 3.31 4.53
N PHE A 102 24.83 3.52 4.51
CA PHE A 102 24.06 3.71 3.27
C PHE A 102 23.91 5.17 2.87
N ASN A 103 24.51 6.13 3.61
CA ASN A 103 24.42 7.56 3.37
C ASN A 103 22.96 8.05 3.23
N ILE A 104 22.14 7.72 4.25
CA ILE A 104 20.70 8.07 4.32
C ILE A 104 20.34 8.77 5.64
N GLN A 105 21.24 9.61 6.16
CA GLN A 105 21.02 10.35 7.41
C GLN A 105 19.86 11.36 7.32
N ASP A 106 19.51 11.81 6.10
CA ASP A 106 18.37 12.71 5.83
C ASP A 106 17.02 11.96 5.73
N TYR A 107 17.04 10.66 6.02
CA TYR A 107 15.85 9.81 6.03
C TYR A 107 15.53 9.32 7.43
N SER A 108 14.30 8.85 7.61
CA SER A 108 13.83 8.17 8.82
C SER A 108 13.18 6.83 8.46
N PHE A 109 13.45 5.81 9.27
CA PHE A 109 12.76 4.53 9.20
C PHE A 109 11.52 4.56 10.10
N HIS A 110 10.38 4.13 9.54
CA HIS A 110 9.16 3.87 10.27
C HIS A 110 8.85 2.38 10.18
N ILE A 111 8.87 1.69 11.30
CA ILE A 111 8.74 0.24 11.40
C ILE A 111 7.37 -0.10 11.98
N ASN A 112 6.62 -0.98 11.30
CA ASN A 112 5.43 -1.58 11.86
C ASN A 112 5.70 -3.08 12.12
N HIS A 113 5.82 -3.45 13.38
CA HIS A 113 6.11 -4.83 13.81
C HIS A 113 4.96 -5.80 13.51
N ARG A 114 3.70 -5.33 13.62
CA ARG A 114 2.53 -6.18 13.37
C ARG A 114 2.38 -6.51 11.89
N ALA A 115 2.52 -5.51 11.04
CA ALA A 115 2.48 -5.67 9.58
C ALA A 115 3.77 -6.27 8.99
N CYS A 116 4.85 -6.31 9.75
CA CYS A 116 6.18 -6.62 9.23
C CYS A 116 6.54 -5.74 8.02
N THR A 117 6.38 -4.42 8.15
CA THR A 117 6.67 -3.43 7.12
C THR A 117 7.72 -2.43 7.58
N ILE A 118 8.46 -1.87 6.64
CA ILE A 118 9.41 -0.78 6.84
C ILE A 118 9.12 0.30 5.82
N VAL A 119 8.92 1.53 6.27
CA VAL A 119 8.87 2.71 5.43
C VAL A 119 10.13 3.52 5.66
N LEU A 120 10.87 3.83 4.58
CA LEU A 120 11.97 4.78 4.58
C LEU A 120 11.48 6.08 3.97
N LYS A 121 11.53 7.17 4.72
CA LYS A 121 10.99 8.46 4.32
C LYS A 121 12.02 9.57 4.49
N ARG A 122 12.20 10.42 3.48
CA ARG A 122 13.03 11.60 3.58
C ARG A 122 12.40 12.61 4.55
N LYS A 123 13.20 13.24 5.41
CA LYS A 123 12.70 14.09 6.51
C LYS A 123 11.90 15.30 6.04
N ASP A 124 12.21 15.83 4.85
CA ASP A 124 11.52 16.97 4.22
C ASP A 124 10.34 16.55 3.32
N TYR A 125 10.09 15.25 3.15
CA TYR A 125 9.06 14.75 2.25
C TYR A 125 7.65 15.06 2.76
N LYS A 126 6.89 15.81 1.96
CA LYS A 126 5.48 16.09 2.21
C LYS A 126 4.62 15.20 1.33
N GLN A 127 3.85 14.34 1.97
CA GLN A 127 2.96 13.43 1.28
C GLN A 127 1.67 14.13 0.83
N LYS A 128 1.30 13.93 -0.43
CA LYS A 128 -0.01 14.36 -0.94
C LYS A 128 -1.07 13.35 -0.51
N ILE A 129 -2.17 13.86 0.06
CA ILE A 129 -3.33 13.04 0.43
C ILE A 129 -4.37 13.13 -0.69
N TYR A 130 -4.88 11.97 -1.12
CA TYR A 130 -5.83 11.86 -2.21
C TYR A 130 -7.26 11.54 -1.74
N GLY A 131 -7.43 11.07 -0.51
CA GLY A 131 -8.73 10.75 0.04
C GLY A 131 -8.64 9.89 1.29
N LYS A 132 -9.80 9.53 1.82
CA LYS A 132 -9.94 8.69 3.02
C LYS A 132 -10.38 7.29 2.64
N ILE A 133 -9.86 6.29 3.31
CA ILE A 133 -10.30 4.90 3.20
C ILE A 133 -10.65 4.35 4.58
N GLY A 134 -11.73 3.57 4.65
CA GLY A 134 -12.08 2.83 5.85
C GLY A 134 -11.33 1.50 5.93
N LEU A 135 -11.02 1.06 7.15
CA LEU A 135 -10.37 -0.23 7.40
C LEU A 135 -10.98 -0.90 8.62
N LEU A 136 -11.51 -2.10 8.43
CA LEU A 136 -12.10 -2.92 9.49
C LEU A 136 -11.37 -4.27 9.58
N ALA A 137 -11.06 -4.72 10.80
CA ALA A 137 -10.56 -6.07 11.06
C ALA A 137 -11.52 -6.85 11.95
N ALA A 138 -11.86 -8.07 11.54
CA ALA A 138 -12.85 -8.89 12.25
C ALA A 138 -12.36 -9.31 13.63
N GLY A 139 -11.16 -9.84 13.73
CA GLY A 139 -10.57 -10.28 15.00
C GLY A 139 -9.16 -9.74 15.22
N THR A 140 -8.66 -9.91 16.44
CA THR A 140 -7.29 -9.48 16.80
C THR A 140 -6.21 -10.24 16.03
N SER A 141 -6.50 -11.45 15.58
CA SER A 141 -5.61 -12.27 14.73
C SER A 141 -5.50 -11.74 13.31
N ASP A 142 -6.44 -10.91 12.85
CA ASP A 142 -6.47 -10.31 11.51
C ASP A 142 -5.68 -9.00 11.46
N ILE A 143 -5.33 -8.43 12.63
CA ILE A 143 -4.63 -7.15 12.76
C ILE A 143 -3.32 -7.09 11.95
N PRO A 144 -2.47 -8.12 11.87
CA PRO A 144 -1.25 -8.03 11.08
C PRO A 144 -1.49 -7.68 9.60
N ILE A 145 -2.53 -8.25 8.99
CA ILE A 145 -2.92 -7.96 7.60
C ILE A 145 -3.61 -6.60 7.51
N ALA A 146 -4.45 -6.24 8.48
CA ALA A 146 -5.06 -4.92 8.55
C ALA A 146 -4.00 -3.81 8.69
N GLU A 147 -2.98 -4.01 9.51
CA GLU A 147 -1.86 -3.07 9.62
C GLU A 147 -1.04 -2.95 8.31
N GLU A 148 -0.90 -4.05 7.53
CA GLU A 148 -0.31 -3.96 6.19
C GLU A 148 -1.16 -3.08 5.26
N VAL A 149 -2.49 -3.20 5.32
CA VAL A 149 -3.41 -2.31 4.60
C VAL A 149 -3.21 -0.86 5.04
N ARG A 150 -3.18 -0.60 6.35
CA ARG A 150 -3.04 0.75 6.90
C ARG A 150 -1.75 1.41 6.45
N VAL A 151 -0.60 0.76 6.70
CA VAL A 151 0.71 1.32 6.33
C VAL A 151 0.82 1.54 4.82
N THR A 152 0.31 0.60 4.02
CA THR A 152 0.34 0.72 2.56
C THR A 152 -0.58 1.83 2.07
N GLY A 153 -1.78 1.97 2.63
CA GLY A 153 -2.71 3.05 2.28
C GLY A 153 -2.14 4.43 2.60
N GLU A 154 -1.56 4.58 3.80
CA GLU A 154 -0.86 5.79 4.22
C GLU A 154 0.34 6.09 3.29
N PHE A 155 1.17 5.08 2.98
CA PHE A 155 2.27 5.21 2.02
C PHE A 155 1.81 5.68 0.64
N LEU A 156 0.65 5.23 0.18
CA LEU A 156 0.06 5.60 -1.12
C LEU A 156 -0.73 6.92 -1.09
N GLY A 157 -0.73 7.65 0.04
CA GLY A 157 -1.36 8.96 0.17
C GLY A 157 -2.85 8.90 0.49
N CYS A 158 -3.28 7.92 1.26
CA CYS A 158 -4.61 7.87 1.83
C CYS A 158 -4.57 8.16 3.34
N GLU A 159 -5.58 8.85 3.85
CA GLU A 159 -5.90 8.84 5.27
C GLU A 159 -6.67 7.57 5.59
N VAL A 160 -6.22 6.78 6.58
CA VAL A 160 -6.83 5.48 6.90
C VAL A 160 -7.58 5.56 8.22
N ILE A 161 -8.91 5.50 8.14
CA ILE A 161 -9.80 5.47 9.31
C ILE A 161 -10.05 3.99 9.66
N HIS A 162 -9.55 3.54 10.81
CA HIS A 162 -9.53 2.11 11.11
C HIS A 162 -10.21 1.75 12.43
N SER A 163 -10.76 0.53 12.48
CA SER A 163 -11.23 -0.11 13.70
C SER A 163 -10.95 -1.60 13.66
N TYR A 164 -10.50 -2.14 14.78
CA TYR A 164 -10.15 -3.56 14.93
C TYR A 164 -11.08 -4.25 15.90
N ASP A 165 -11.14 -5.60 15.80
CA ASP A 165 -11.96 -6.46 16.65
C ASP A 165 -13.47 -6.16 16.56
N VAL A 166 -13.96 -5.96 15.32
CA VAL A 166 -15.37 -5.66 14.99
C VAL A 166 -16.06 -6.81 14.27
N GLY A 167 -15.61 -8.06 14.54
CA GLY A 167 -16.13 -9.26 13.90
C GLY A 167 -17.59 -9.55 14.23
N ILE A 168 -18.20 -10.43 13.42
CA ILE A 168 -19.64 -10.75 13.50
C ILE A 168 -20.05 -11.41 14.82
N ALA A 169 -19.13 -12.09 15.52
CA ALA A 169 -19.39 -12.64 16.85
C ALA A 169 -19.73 -11.56 17.91
N GLY A 170 -19.36 -10.32 17.62
CA GLY A 170 -19.71 -9.15 18.43
C GLY A 170 -20.17 -8.00 17.55
N ILE A 171 -21.17 -8.24 16.70
CA ILE A 171 -21.65 -7.34 15.63
C ILE A 171 -21.97 -5.92 16.12
N HIS A 172 -22.37 -5.76 17.38
CA HIS A 172 -22.66 -4.45 17.97
C HIS A 172 -21.44 -3.51 17.96
N ARG A 173 -20.20 -4.07 17.95
CA ARG A 173 -18.95 -3.29 17.89
C ARG A 173 -18.70 -2.66 16.52
N LEU A 174 -19.35 -3.15 15.46
CA LEU A 174 -19.22 -2.66 14.10
C LEU A 174 -19.90 -1.31 13.88
N PHE A 175 -21.05 -1.06 14.53
CA PHE A 175 -21.96 0.02 14.12
C PHE A 175 -21.35 1.42 14.31
N GLU A 176 -20.69 1.71 15.43
CA GLU A 176 -20.11 3.04 15.65
C GLU A 176 -18.91 3.35 14.74
N PRO A 177 -17.93 2.43 14.55
CA PRO A 177 -16.90 2.62 13.53
C PRO A 177 -17.45 2.83 12.12
N LEU A 178 -18.46 2.06 11.73
CA LEU A 178 -19.06 2.16 10.40
C LEU A 178 -19.75 3.51 10.19
N LYS A 179 -20.52 4.00 11.17
CA LYS A 179 -21.08 5.35 11.16
C LYS A 179 -20.02 6.43 11.05
N GLY A 180 -18.90 6.26 11.77
CA GLY A 180 -17.74 7.15 11.66
C GLY A 180 -17.19 7.23 10.25
N MET A 181 -16.98 6.09 9.60
CA MET A 181 -16.49 6.01 8.22
C MET A 181 -17.45 6.66 7.21
N ILE A 182 -18.77 6.48 7.38
CA ILE A 182 -19.79 7.13 6.54
C ILE A 182 -19.72 8.66 6.70
N ARG A 183 -19.62 9.17 7.94
CA ARG A 183 -19.51 10.62 8.20
C ARG A 183 -18.25 11.24 7.62
N GLU A 184 -17.17 10.50 7.61
CA GLU A 184 -15.87 10.92 7.07
C GLU A 184 -15.76 10.79 5.55
N ASP A 185 -16.83 10.35 4.87
CA ASP A 185 -16.93 10.22 3.40
C ASP A 185 -15.76 9.39 2.82
N VAL A 186 -15.53 8.19 3.37
CA VAL A 186 -14.46 7.31 2.89
C VAL A 186 -14.76 6.80 1.47
N CYS A 187 -13.75 6.74 0.61
CA CYS A 187 -13.89 6.32 -0.79
C CYS A 187 -14.25 4.82 -0.94
N CYS A 188 -13.82 4.02 0.01
CA CYS A 188 -14.09 2.58 0.09
C CYS A 188 -13.76 2.08 1.50
N ILE A 189 -14.23 0.87 1.83
CA ILE A 189 -13.94 0.21 3.11
C ILE A 189 -13.22 -1.11 2.83
N VAL A 190 -12.00 -1.24 3.35
CA VAL A 190 -11.27 -2.51 3.34
C VAL A 190 -11.67 -3.30 4.58
N VAL A 191 -12.09 -4.55 4.40
CA VAL A 191 -12.56 -5.42 5.47
C VAL A 191 -11.71 -6.69 5.50
N VAL A 192 -10.95 -6.86 6.58
CA VAL A 192 -10.03 -7.98 6.78
C VAL A 192 -10.67 -9.01 7.70
N ALA A 193 -10.85 -10.24 7.21
CA ALA A 193 -11.52 -11.29 7.97
C ALA A 193 -10.99 -12.68 7.64
N GLY A 194 -10.72 -13.46 8.69
CA GLY A 194 -10.42 -14.89 8.63
C GLY A 194 -11.66 -15.77 8.81
N MET A 195 -11.47 -17.02 9.21
CA MET A 195 -12.50 -18.02 9.49
C MET A 195 -13.48 -18.20 8.30
N GLU A 196 -14.75 -17.84 8.49
CA GLU A 196 -15.82 -17.91 7.49
C GLU A 196 -15.89 -16.67 6.58
N GLY A 197 -15.14 -15.60 6.87
CA GLY A 197 -15.06 -14.41 6.02
C GLY A 197 -16.37 -13.64 5.80
N ALA A 198 -17.30 -13.68 6.75
CA ALA A 198 -18.65 -13.11 6.56
C ALA A 198 -18.69 -11.58 6.72
N LEU A 199 -17.75 -10.97 7.43
CA LEU A 199 -17.81 -9.54 7.76
C LEU A 199 -17.88 -8.62 6.53
N PRO A 200 -17.17 -8.84 5.39
CA PRO A 200 -17.30 -8.00 4.21
C PRO A 200 -18.70 -7.94 3.64
N SER A 201 -19.41 -9.08 3.60
CA SER A 201 -20.81 -9.15 3.15
C SER A 201 -21.75 -8.40 4.09
N VAL A 202 -21.54 -8.50 5.41
CA VAL A 202 -22.31 -7.77 6.40
C VAL A 202 -22.10 -6.25 6.22
N VAL A 203 -20.85 -5.80 6.11
CA VAL A 203 -20.53 -4.38 5.90
C VAL A 203 -21.19 -3.87 4.61
N ALA A 204 -21.02 -4.58 3.49
CA ALA A 204 -21.58 -4.17 2.21
C ALA A 204 -23.11 -4.12 2.19
N SER A 205 -23.78 -4.90 3.04
CA SER A 205 -25.25 -4.82 3.17
C SER A 205 -25.76 -3.59 3.93
N LEU A 206 -24.85 -2.85 4.59
CA LEU A 206 -25.18 -1.73 5.47
C LEU A 206 -24.79 -0.36 4.90
N VAL A 207 -24.02 -0.32 3.79
CA VAL A 207 -23.49 0.92 3.21
C VAL A 207 -23.59 0.92 1.69
N ASP A 208 -23.60 2.09 1.08
CA ASP A 208 -23.49 2.33 -0.35
C ASP A 208 -22.02 2.61 -0.80
N ILE A 209 -21.05 2.26 0.05
CA ILE A 209 -19.62 2.46 -0.14
C ILE A 209 -19.01 1.14 -0.66
N PRO A 210 -18.15 1.16 -1.70
CA PRO A 210 -17.46 -0.04 -2.18
C PRO A 210 -16.68 -0.75 -1.07
N VAL A 211 -16.83 -2.08 -0.98
CA VAL A 211 -16.17 -2.92 0.03
C VAL A 211 -15.13 -3.82 -0.61
N ILE A 212 -13.92 -3.84 -0.04
CA ILE A 212 -12.80 -4.68 -0.46
C ILE A 212 -12.56 -5.74 0.62
N GLY A 213 -12.94 -6.98 0.34
CA GLY A 213 -12.73 -8.12 1.24
C GLY A 213 -11.30 -8.66 1.14
N VAL A 214 -10.65 -8.82 2.29
CA VAL A 214 -9.32 -9.43 2.42
C VAL A 214 -9.44 -10.69 3.26
N PRO A 215 -9.44 -11.87 2.63
CA PRO A 215 -9.43 -13.13 3.37
C PRO A 215 -8.08 -13.34 4.05
N VAL A 216 -8.11 -13.86 5.29
CA VAL A 216 -6.89 -14.08 6.09
C VAL A 216 -6.68 -15.57 6.31
N SER A 217 -5.42 -16.02 6.20
CA SER A 217 -5.05 -17.43 6.38
C SER A 217 -5.08 -17.91 7.84
N VAL A 218 -5.20 -16.98 8.79
CA VAL A 218 -5.25 -17.32 10.21
C VAL A 218 -6.63 -17.87 10.56
N GLY A 219 -6.64 -19.12 11.03
CA GLY A 219 -7.88 -19.81 11.40
C GLY A 219 -7.60 -21.22 11.90
N TYR A 220 -8.64 -21.97 12.22
CA TYR A 220 -8.57 -23.36 12.65
C TYR A 220 -9.64 -24.21 11.96
N GLY A 221 -9.51 -25.55 12.06
CA GLY A 221 -10.47 -26.47 11.43
C GLY A 221 -10.57 -26.25 9.92
N VAL A 222 -11.78 -26.18 9.40
CA VAL A 222 -12.07 -25.91 7.97
C VAL A 222 -11.69 -24.49 7.58
N GLY A 223 -11.69 -23.54 8.51
CA GLY A 223 -11.28 -22.14 8.30
C GLY A 223 -9.77 -21.92 8.17
N LYS A 224 -8.97 -22.97 8.29
CA LYS A 224 -7.52 -22.91 8.13
C LYS A 224 -7.13 -22.51 6.69
N ASP A 225 -5.99 -21.83 6.55
CA ASP A 225 -5.36 -21.40 5.28
C ASP A 225 -6.18 -20.39 4.45
N GLY A 226 -7.23 -19.77 5.01
CA GLY A 226 -8.00 -18.67 4.42
C GLY A 226 -8.91 -19.04 3.25
N LYS A 227 -8.94 -20.32 2.82
CA LYS A 227 -9.77 -20.75 1.69
C LYS A 227 -11.26 -20.61 1.98
N SER A 228 -11.69 -20.95 3.20
CA SER A 228 -13.07 -20.78 3.64
C SER A 228 -13.49 -19.33 3.55
N ALA A 229 -12.67 -18.41 4.08
CA ALA A 229 -12.91 -16.97 3.99
C ALA A 229 -12.96 -16.48 2.54
N LEU A 230 -12.01 -16.91 1.70
CA LEU A 230 -11.99 -16.55 0.27
C LEU A 230 -13.25 -17.01 -0.46
N TYR A 231 -13.65 -18.27 -0.32
CA TYR A 231 -14.85 -18.81 -0.98
C TYR A 231 -16.11 -18.13 -0.49
N SER A 232 -16.24 -17.88 0.81
CA SER A 232 -17.40 -17.16 1.38
C SER A 232 -17.50 -15.74 0.80
N MET A 233 -16.40 -15.00 0.76
CA MET A 233 -16.39 -13.65 0.18
C MET A 233 -16.72 -13.65 -1.31
N LEU A 234 -16.18 -14.61 -2.12
CA LEU A 234 -16.43 -14.73 -3.55
C LEU A 234 -17.85 -15.19 -3.89
N THR A 235 -18.51 -15.92 -2.97
CA THR A 235 -19.89 -16.40 -3.13
C THR A 235 -20.92 -15.51 -2.45
N SER A 236 -20.51 -14.32 -1.99
CA SER A 236 -21.42 -13.35 -1.40
C SER A 236 -22.55 -12.97 -2.36
N CYS A 237 -23.80 -13.03 -1.90
CA CYS A 237 -24.95 -12.54 -2.65
C CYS A 237 -25.13 -11.01 -2.56
N VAL A 238 -24.34 -10.35 -1.71
CA VAL A 238 -24.42 -8.89 -1.51
C VAL A 238 -23.63 -8.19 -2.60
N PRO A 239 -24.23 -7.27 -3.39
CA PRO A 239 -23.50 -6.49 -4.37
C PRO A 239 -22.55 -5.48 -3.69
N GLY A 240 -21.51 -5.04 -4.42
CA GLY A 240 -20.57 -4.03 -3.92
C GLY A 240 -19.34 -4.58 -3.21
N VAL A 241 -19.18 -5.91 -3.14
CA VAL A 241 -17.97 -6.57 -2.60
C VAL A 241 -17.03 -6.98 -3.73
N VAL A 242 -15.77 -6.55 -3.63
CA VAL A 242 -14.65 -7.10 -4.41
C VAL A 242 -13.70 -7.83 -3.47
N VAL A 243 -12.99 -8.85 -3.96
CA VAL A 243 -12.16 -9.70 -3.11
C VAL A 243 -10.75 -9.74 -3.66
N VAL A 244 -9.76 -9.57 -2.78
CA VAL A 244 -8.35 -9.76 -3.12
C VAL A 244 -7.87 -11.15 -2.70
N ASN A 245 -6.64 -11.51 -3.03
CA ASN A 245 -6.07 -12.80 -2.63
C ASN A 245 -5.88 -12.90 -1.11
N ILE A 246 -5.73 -14.11 -0.59
CA ILE A 246 -5.48 -14.41 0.83
C ILE A 246 -4.22 -13.67 1.30
N ASP A 247 -4.28 -13.06 2.49
CA ASP A 247 -3.20 -12.29 3.14
C ASP A 247 -2.63 -11.14 2.30
N ASN A 248 -3.39 -10.64 1.31
CA ASN A 248 -2.95 -9.60 0.40
C ASN A 248 -3.40 -8.19 0.85
N GLY A 249 -2.93 -7.76 2.02
CA GLY A 249 -3.19 -6.41 2.52
C GLY A 249 -2.64 -5.32 1.59
N PHE A 250 -1.46 -5.54 1.02
CA PHE A 250 -0.87 -4.65 0.02
C PHE A 250 -1.77 -4.46 -1.22
N GLY A 251 -2.30 -5.56 -1.77
CA GLY A 251 -3.18 -5.49 -2.95
C GLY A 251 -4.48 -4.74 -2.65
N ALA A 252 -5.08 -4.98 -1.49
CA ALA A 252 -6.29 -4.27 -1.05
C ALA A 252 -6.05 -2.76 -0.91
N ALA A 253 -4.98 -2.37 -0.22
CA ALA A 253 -4.60 -0.97 -0.05
C ALA A 253 -4.26 -0.29 -1.38
N SER A 254 -3.57 -1.01 -2.29
CA SER A 254 -3.26 -0.50 -3.62
C SER A 254 -4.52 -0.22 -4.44
N PHE A 255 -5.50 -1.12 -4.43
CA PHE A 255 -6.78 -0.91 -5.11
C PHE A 255 -7.56 0.25 -4.50
N ALA A 256 -7.63 0.31 -3.15
CA ALA A 256 -8.27 1.40 -2.43
C ALA A 256 -7.64 2.77 -2.74
N ALA A 257 -6.31 2.84 -2.79
CA ALA A 257 -5.59 4.07 -3.12
C ALA A 257 -5.81 4.51 -4.58
N LEU A 258 -5.87 3.57 -5.53
CA LEU A 258 -6.22 3.89 -6.92
C LEU A 258 -7.64 4.45 -7.04
N LEU A 259 -8.60 3.89 -6.31
CA LEU A 259 -9.97 4.39 -6.25
C LEU A 259 -10.02 5.81 -5.67
N ALA A 260 -9.38 6.04 -4.54
CA ALA A 260 -9.28 7.36 -3.91
C ALA A 260 -8.64 8.40 -4.85
N ARG A 261 -7.52 8.06 -5.50
CA ARG A 261 -6.86 8.93 -6.48
C ARG A 261 -7.76 9.23 -7.69
N ARG A 262 -8.55 8.26 -8.15
CA ARG A 262 -9.48 8.46 -9.27
C ARG A 262 -10.60 9.42 -8.91
N ILE A 263 -11.20 9.25 -7.72
CA ILE A 263 -12.23 10.15 -7.19
C ILE A 263 -11.66 11.56 -7.00
N TYR A 264 -10.47 11.69 -6.42
CA TYR A 264 -9.79 12.98 -6.24
C TYR A 264 -9.64 13.73 -7.57
N ARG A 265 -9.15 13.04 -8.61
CA ARG A 265 -9.00 13.65 -9.95
C ARG A 265 -10.33 14.10 -10.54
N CYS A 266 -11.40 13.32 -10.38
CA CYS A 266 -12.72 13.71 -10.87
C CYS A 266 -13.25 14.96 -10.15
N ARG A 267 -13.09 15.05 -8.81
CA ARG A 267 -13.48 16.24 -8.03
C ARG A 267 -12.66 17.48 -8.41
N ASP A 268 -11.35 17.33 -8.60
CA ASP A 268 -10.45 18.43 -9.00
C ASP A 268 -10.83 19.03 -10.37
N LEU A 269 -11.17 18.18 -11.34
CA LEU A 269 -11.65 18.62 -12.67
C LEU A 269 -13.00 19.34 -12.62
N THR A 270 -13.90 18.97 -11.70
CA THR A 270 -15.21 19.62 -11.55
C THR A 270 -15.08 21.01 -10.90
N LEU A 271 -14.08 21.22 -10.06
CA LEU A 271 -13.83 22.51 -9.42
C LEU A 271 -13.11 23.53 -10.33
N GLN A 272 -12.58 23.09 -11.46
CA GLN A 272 -11.89 23.94 -12.46
C GLN A 272 -12.82 24.39 -13.60
N GLN A 273 -14.06 23.90 -13.65
CA GLN A 273 -15.14 24.34 -14.56
C GLN A 273 -16.07 25.33 -13.86
#